data_f9530d2e0a8cf747a73c460821bae498
#
_entry.id   f9530d2e0a8cf747a73c460821bae498
#
_cell.length_a   1.000
_cell.length_b   1.000
_cell.length_c   1.000
_cell.angle_alpha   90.00
_cell.angle_beta   90.00
_cell.angle_gamma   90.00
#
_symmetry.space_group_name_H-M   'P 1'
#
loop_
_entity.id
_entity.type
_entity.pdbx_description
1 polymer ?
#
loop_
_entity_poly.entity_id
_entity_poly.type
_entity_poly.pdbx_seq_one_letter_code
_entity_poly.pdbx_strand_id
1 'polypeptide(L)'
;MKLRLVKQGDFLGTKCDFYVNETGDIFMSRTQIGYALKYKNPSKGIENVHNRNNKRMDRFSVIIRGSQIEGGSRHIDPNSDMYLYVERGIYEICRRSAQPIADDFNDWVYDTILSIKKNGYYIAAEKDEKWLGTRQETKEVRKAETDQIKLFVEYARAQGSQHADRYYVSLTKLINRRLGIENGGRDKADQRTLMHLKSLETVVELHLATLMVEGLPYKEIYQGVKKFIEAL
;
A
#
# COMPACT_ATOMS: atom_id res chain seq x y z
N MET A 1 10.99 2.70 22.36
CA MET A 1 10.33 2.81 21.03
C MET A 1 10.75 1.60 20.23
N LYS A 2 9.79 0.85 19.68
CA LYS A 2 10.07 -0.24 18.74
C LYS A 2 9.81 0.23 17.32
N LEU A 3 10.61 -0.22 16.39
CA LEU A 3 10.45 0.06 14.97
C LEU A 3 10.24 -1.23 14.20
N ARG A 4 9.33 -1.22 13.25
CA ARG A 4 9.04 -2.34 12.37
C ARG A 4 9.21 -1.93 10.92
N LEU A 5 9.80 -2.84 10.12
CA LEU A 5 9.89 -2.67 8.68
C LEU A 5 8.48 -2.61 8.06
N VAL A 6 8.21 -1.60 7.24
CA VAL A 6 6.94 -1.45 6.53
C VAL A 6 7.08 -1.47 5.02
N LYS A 7 8.27 -1.13 4.52
CA LYS A 7 8.54 -1.19 3.09
C LYS A 7 10.04 -1.31 2.84
N GLN A 8 10.39 -2.12 1.86
CA GLN A 8 11.69 -2.11 1.22
C GLN A 8 11.54 -1.49 -0.16
N GLY A 9 12.35 -0.49 -0.47
CA GLY A 9 12.42 0.12 -1.79
C GLY A 9 13.81 -0.09 -2.40
N ASP A 10 13.89 0.06 -3.71
CA ASP A 10 15.15 0.10 -4.44
C ASP A 10 15.29 1.46 -5.09
N PHE A 11 16.33 2.20 -4.69
CA PHE A 11 16.69 3.46 -5.33
C PHE A 11 17.99 3.27 -6.10
N LEU A 12 17.89 3.14 -7.42
CA LEU A 12 19.02 2.97 -8.34
C LEU A 12 20.01 1.89 -7.88
N GLY A 13 19.50 0.71 -7.51
CA GLY A 13 20.27 -0.43 -7.03
C GLY A 13 20.65 -0.36 -5.54
N THR A 14 20.19 0.65 -4.81
CA THR A 14 20.40 0.76 -3.36
C THR A 14 19.11 0.37 -2.63
N LYS A 15 19.17 -0.72 -1.86
CA LYS A 15 18.05 -1.14 -1.01
C LYS A 15 17.88 -0.17 0.17
N CYS A 16 16.67 0.34 0.33
CA CYS A 16 16.28 1.30 1.35
C CYS A 16 15.12 0.74 2.16
N ASP A 17 15.31 0.59 3.46
CA ASP A 17 14.31 0.10 4.40
C ASP A 17 13.60 1.28 5.08
N PHE A 18 12.29 1.25 5.06
CA PHE A 18 11.43 2.20 5.77
C PHE A 18 10.82 1.51 6.99
N TYR A 19 11.03 2.09 8.14
CA TYR A 19 10.53 1.59 9.42
C TYR A 19 9.43 2.50 9.94
N VAL A 20 8.53 1.96 10.76
CA VAL A 20 7.47 2.72 11.42
C VAL A 20 7.47 2.43 12.92
N ASN A 21 7.15 3.44 13.72
CA ASN A 21 6.87 3.30 15.15
C ASN A 21 5.35 3.15 15.40
N GLU A 22 4.98 3.03 16.66
CA GLU A 22 3.58 2.89 17.09
C GLU A 22 2.73 4.13 16.79
N THR A 23 3.36 5.31 16.67
CA THR A 23 2.67 6.58 16.34
C THR A 23 2.54 6.82 14.84
N GLY A 24 3.15 5.94 14.01
CA GLY A 24 3.07 6.04 12.55
C GLY A 24 4.16 6.92 11.93
N ASP A 25 5.17 7.35 12.69
CA ASP A 25 6.30 8.06 12.12
C ASP A 25 7.19 7.11 11.33
N ILE A 26 7.65 7.56 10.17
CA ILE A 26 8.49 6.77 9.24
C ILE A 26 9.95 7.14 9.42
N PHE A 27 10.81 6.12 9.44
CA PHE A 27 12.24 6.24 9.70
C PHE A 27 13.08 5.54 8.64
N MET A 28 14.25 6.10 8.36
CA MET A 28 15.34 5.45 7.63
C MET A 28 16.65 5.56 8.41
N SER A 29 17.54 4.57 8.23
CA SER A 29 18.84 4.59 8.88
C SER A 29 19.80 5.55 8.19
N ARG A 30 20.69 6.16 8.99
CA ARG A 30 21.79 7.01 8.55
C ARG A 30 22.60 6.39 7.42
N THR A 31 22.95 5.12 7.59
CA THR A 31 23.79 4.39 6.66
C THR A 31 23.12 4.17 5.30
N GLN A 32 21.83 3.82 5.29
CA GLN A 32 21.08 3.62 4.04
C GLN A 32 20.87 4.93 3.27
N ILE A 33 20.58 6.03 3.95
CA ILE A 33 20.51 7.36 3.33
C ILE A 33 21.85 7.70 2.69
N GLY A 34 22.95 7.42 3.38
CA GLY A 34 24.29 7.68 2.87
C GLY A 34 24.63 6.84 1.63
N TYR A 35 24.22 5.57 1.58
CA TYR A 35 24.37 4.73 0.39
C TYR A 35 23.55 5.24 -0.79
N ALA A 36 22.29 5.60 -0.54
CA ALA A 36 21.39 6.14 -1.58
C ALA A 36 21.95 7.43 -2.17
N LEU A 37 22.49 8.31 -1.34
CA LEU A 37 23.12 9.55 -1.75
C LEU A 37 24.55 9.37 -2.31
N LYS A 38 25.02 8.13 -2.47
CA LYS A 38 26.33 7.80 -3.07
C LYS A 38 27.55 8.44 -2.35
N TYR A 39 27.45 8.61 -1.03
CA TYR A 39 28.63 9.02 -0.25
C TYR A 39 29.70 7.91 -0.23
N LYS A 40 30.96 8.28 -0.42
CA LYS A 40 32.11 7.35 -0.35
C LYS A 40 32.16 6.62 1.01
N ASN A 41 31.85 7.33 2.08
CA ASN A 41 31.66 6.76 3.42
C ASN A 41 30.23 7.11 3.86
N PRO A 42 29.25 6.21 3.67
CA PRO A 42 27.83 6.50 3.84
C PRO A 42 27.45 7.06 5.20
N SER A 43 27.83 6.36 6.28
CA SER A 43 27.47 6.80 7.65
C SER A 43 28.14 8.13 7.99
N LYS A 44 29.44 8.25 7.70
CA LYS A 44 30.21 9.47 8.00
C LYS A 44 29.79 10.67 7.16
N GLY A 45 29.40 10.45 5.90
CA GLY A 45 28.88 11.50 5.03
C GLY A 45 27.63 12.16 5.63
N ILE A 46 26.67 11.36 6.07
CA ILE A 46 25.45 11.85 6.70
C ILE A 46 25.73 12.44 8.10
N GLU A 47 26.62 11.83 8.87
CA GLU A 47 27.05 12.41 10.15
C GLU A 47 27.63 13.82 9.98
N ASN A 48 28.43 14.06 8.95
CA ASN A 48 28.96 15.40 8.67
C ASN A 48 27.85 16.40 8.31
N VAL A 49 26.83 15.98 7.52
CA VAL A 49 25.65 16.81 7.24
C VAL A 49 24.90 17.12 8.52
N HIS A 50 24.71 16.14 9.38
CA HIS A 50 24.05 16.26 10.68
C HIS A 50 24.79 17.25 11.57
N ASN A 51 26.11 17.06 11.79
CA ASN A 51 26.91 17.85 12.72
C ASN A 51 27.01 19.32 12.34
N ARG A 52 27.03 19.63 11.04
CA ARG A 52 26.99 21.04 10.55
C ARG A 52 25.66 21.73 10.87
N ASN A 53 24.61 20.97 11.19
CA ASN A 53 23.24 21.45 11.41
C ASN A 53 22.60 20.81 12.67
N ASN A 54 23.42 20.47 13.66
CA ASN A 54 23.02 19.63 14.81
C ASN A 54 21.74 20.09 15.49
N LYS A 55 21.62 21.38 15.88
CA LYS A 55 20.43 21.93 16.56
C LYS A 55 19.12 21.63 15.85
N ARG A 56 19.14 21.50 14.53
CA ARG A 56 17.97 21.17 13.72
C ARG A 56 17.83 19.68 13.52
N MET A 57 18.94 19.00 13.22
CA MET A 57 18.96 17.57 12.91
C MET A 57 18.65 16.70 14.11
N ASP A 58 19.10 17.09 15.31
CA ASP A 58 18.80 16.38 16.56
C ASP A 58 17.27 16.26 16.80
N ARG A 59 16.49 17.24 16.35
CA ARG A 59 15.02 17.22 16.47
C ARG A 59 14.34 16.20 15.55
N PHE A 60 15.05 15.72 14.56
CA PHE A 60 14.53 14.82 13.51
C PHE A 60 15.29 13.51 13.42
N SER A 61 16.08 13.20 14.44
CA SER A 61 16.85 11.96 14.54
C SER A 61 16.60 11.27 15.86
N VAL A 62 16.80 9.96 15.85
CA VAL A 62 16.75 9.12 17.05
C VAL A 62 17.88 8.12 17.04
N ILE A 63 18.32 7.71 18.21
CA ILE A 63 19.27 6.59 18.38
C ILE A 63 18.49 5.49 19.08
N ILE A 64 18.52 4.29 18.53
CA ILE A 64 17.89 3.12 19.13
C ILE A 64 18.80 1.91 19.01
N ARG A 65 18.60 0.93 19.90
CA ARG A 65 19.28 -0.36 19.84
C ARG A 65 18.77 -1.21 18.68
N GLY A 66 19.64 -1.97 18.04
CA GLY A 66 19.26 -2.89 16.97
C GLY A 66 18.19 -3.90 17.39
N SER A 67 18.16 -4.31 18.68
CA SER A 67 17.13 -5.16 19.26
C SER A 67 15.72 -4.55 19.27
N GLN A 68 15.58 -3.26 19.00
CA GLN A 68 14.30 -2.55 18.93
C GLN A 68 13.78 -2.42 17.48
N ILE A 69 14.51 -2.99 16.51
CA ILE A 69 14.17 -2.95 15.08
C ILE A 69 13.78 -4.35 14.63
N GLU A 70 12.59 -4.47 14.05
CA GLU A 70 12.08 -5.72 13.50
C GLU A 70 12.11 -5.67 11.96
N GLY A 71 12.80 -6.65 11.36
CA GLY A 71 12.96 -6.77 9.90
C GLY A 71 14.04 -5.86 9.32
N GLY A 72 14.24 -5.95 8.02
CA GLY A 72 15.20 -5.14 7.26
C GLY A 72 16.00 -5.94 6.24
N SER A 73 16.60 -5.24 5.27
CA SER A 73 17.38 -5.84 4.18
C SER A 73 18.79 -6.29 4.59
N ARG A 74 19.22 -5.91 5.78
CA ARG A 74 20.56 -6.22 6.33
C ARG A 74 20.42 -6.81 7.72
N HIS A 75 21.35 -7.68 8.07
CA HIS A 75 21.48 -8.11 9.46
C HIS A 75 21.78 -6.90 10.36
N ILE A 76 20.96 -6.70 11.36
CA ILE A 76 21.12 -5.65 12.38
C ILE A 76 21.64 -6.33 13.64
N ASP A 77 22.83 -5.91 14.10
CA ASP A 77 23.35 -6.37 15.39
C ASP A 77 22.45 -5.86 16.51
N PRO A 78 21.81 -6.75 17.29
CA PRO A 78 20.90 -6.35 18.38
C PRO A 78 21.53 -5.41 19.41
N ASN A 79 22.86 -5.47 19.58
CA ASN A 79 23.60 -4.69 20.57
C ASN A 79 24.15 -3.37 20.02
N SER A 80 24.05 -3.13 18.71
CA SER A 80 24.52 -1.89 18.10
C SER A 80 23.54 -0.74 18.27
N ASP A 81 24.06 0.46 18.36
CA ASP A 81 23.26 1.68 18.31
C ASP A 81 23.08 2.12 16.85
N MET A 82 21.84 2.35 16.47
CA MET A 82 21.50 2.81 15.13
C MET A 82 20.96 4.24 15.16
N TYR A 83 21.52 5.08 14.30
CA TYR A 83 21.01 6.41 14.02
C TYR A 83 19.97 6.37 12.92
N LEU A 84 18.76 6.85 13.21
CA LEU A 84 17.67 6.93 12.24
C LEU A 84 17.15 8.36 12.17
N TYR A 85 16.58 8.69 11.02
CA TYR A 85 15.94 9.98 10.78
C TYR A 85 14.48 9.77 10.44
N VAL A 86 13.62 10.58 11.06
CA VAL A 86 12.22 10.67 10.65
C VAL A 86 12.10 11.32 9.27
N GLU A 87 10.93 11.22 8.63
CA GLU A 87 10.61 11.80 7.32
C GLU A 87 11.20 13.21 7.12
N ARG A 88 10.97 14.11 8.05
CA ARG A 88 11.53 15.47 8.01
C ARG A 88 13.05 15.51 8.04
N GLY A 89 13.68 14.62 8.80
CA GLY A 89 15.13 14.51 8.86
C GLY A 89 15.73 14.04 7.54
N ILE A 90 15.06 13.10 6.85
CA ILE A 90 15.49 12.62 5.54
C ILE A 90 15.47 13.76 4.52
N TYR A 91 14.37 14.54 4.45
CA TYR A 91 14.27 15.70 3.57
C TYR A 91 15.31 16.80 3.88
N GLU A 92 15.58 17.05 5.16
CA GLU A 92 16.63 17.99 5.56
C GLU A 92 18.03 17.54 5.16
N ILE A 93 18.31 16.23 5.19
CA ILE A 93 19.57 15.66 4.70
C ILE A 93 19.67 15.87 3.19
N CYS A 94 18.65 15.51 2.41
CA CYS A 94 18.64 15.71 0.96
C CYS A 94 18.91 17.17 0.60
N ARG A 95 18.18 18.10 1.20
CA ARG A 95 18.31 19.53 0.98
C ARG A 95 19.70 20.11 1.30
N ARG A 96 20.45 19.48 2.21
CA ARG A 96 21.77 19.91 2.67
C ARG A 96 22.90 19.08 2.11
N SER A 97 22.57 18.05 1.36
CA SER A 97 23.55 17.21 0.68
C SER A 97 24.12 17.94 -0.52
N ALA A 98 25.44 17.83 -0.69
CA ALA A 98 26.13 18.30 -1.90
C ALA A 98 26.19 17.24 -3.00
N GLN A 99 25.49 16.10 -2.82
CA GLN A 99 25.50 15.03 -3.81
C GLN A 99 24.55 15.37 -4.97
N PRO A 100 24.99 15.22 -6.22
CA PRO A 100 24.13 15.54 -7.39
C PRO A 100 22.80 14.78 -7.43
N ILE A 101 22.75 13.58 -6.82
CA ILE A 101 21.59 12.68 -6.79
C ILE A 101 20.58 13.03 -5.66
N ALA A 102 20.84 14.10 -4.90
CA ALA A 102 20.05 14.39 -3.70
C ALA A 102 18.60 14.76 -4.01
N ASP A 103 18.35 15.47 -5.10
CA ASP A 103 17.00 15.85 -5.51
C ASP A 103 16.21 14.64 -5.98
N ASP A 104 16.80 13.77 -6.83
CA ASP A 104 16.16 12.54 -7.28
C ASP A 104 15.83 11.60 -6.11
N PHE A 105 16.73 11.50 -5.13
CA PHE A 105 16.49 10.70 -3.93
C PHE A 105 15.40 11.32 -3.06
N ASN A 106 15.36 12.63 -2.93
CA ASN A 106 14.30 13.33 -2.19
C ASN A 106 12.92 13.04 -2.77
N ASP A 107 12.76 13.17 -4.08
CA ASP A 107 11.51 12.92 -4.79
C ASP A 107 11.08 11.46 -4.65
N TRP A 108 12.02 10.51 -4.85
CA TRP A 108 11.75 9.09 -4.67
C TRP A 108 11.32 8.74 -3.23
N VAL A 109 11.97 9.33 -2.21
CA VAL A 109 11.59 9.15 -0.80
C VAL A 109 10.20 9.70 -0.54
N TYR A 110 9.89 10.89 -1.07
CA TYR A 110 8.57 11.51 -0.94
C TYR A 110 7.47 10.60 -1.48
N ASP A 111 7.63 10.12 -2.72
CA ASP A 111 6.66 9.22 -3.36
C ASP A 111 6.53 7.89 -2.61
N THR A 112 7.64 7.35 -2.12
CA THR A 112 7.64 6.12 -1.33
C THR A 112 6.88 6.30 -0.02
N ILE A 113 7.15 7.37 0.72
CA ILE A 113 6.46 7.69 1.98
C ILE A 113 4.97 7.96 1.72
N LEU A 114 4.65 8.69 0.66
CA LEU A 114 3.27 8.93 0.26
C LEU A 114 2.53 7.63 -0.08
N SER A 115 3.21 6.71 -0.77
CA SER A 115 2.70 5.37 -1.06
C SER A 115 2.45 4.56 0.23
N ILE A 116 3.39 4.60 1.19
CA ILE A 116 3.22 3.98 2.49
C ILE A 116 1.97 4.55 3.18
N LYS A 117 1.84 5.87 3.25
CA LYS A 117 0.70 6.57 3.87
C LYS A 117 -0.63 6.23 3.20
N LYS A 118 -0.70 6.24 1.87
CA LYS A 118 -1.92 5.94 1.10
C LYS A 118 -2.36 4.49 1.20
N ASN A 119 -1.43 3.55 1.28
CA ASN A 119 -1.73 2.12 1.33
C ASN A 119 -2.09 1.63 2.75
N GLY A 120 -2.15 2.53 3.74
CA GLY A 120 -2.60 2.20 5.08
C GLY A 120 -1.64 1.37 5.92
N TYR A 121 -0.35 1.35 5.60
CA TYR A 121 0.70 0.71 6.43
C TYR A 121 0.77 1.26 7.84
N TYR A 122 0.13 2.37 8.05
CA TYR A 122 0.02 3.04 9.33
C TYR A 122 -0.85 2.34 10.35
N ILE A 123 -1.84 1.56 9.91
CA ILE A 123 -2.98 1.21 10.77
C ILE A 123 -2.95 -0.24 11.19
N ALA A 124 -2.17 -1.09 10.53
CA ALA A 124 -2.18 -2.51 10.86
C ALA A 124 -0.78 -3.05 11.10
N ALA A 125 -0.55 -3.40 12.33
CA ALA A 125 0.58 -4.23 12.76
C ALA A 125 0.67 -5.60 12.04
N GLU A 126 -0.19 -5.88 11.05
CA GLU A 126 -0.40 -7.20 10.47
C GLU A 126 -0.44 -7.23 8.93
N LYS A 127 -0.09 -6.13 8.23
CA LYS A 127 -0.05 -6.14 6.77
C LYS A 127 1.32 -6.58 6.28
N ASP A 128 1.58 -7.87 6.38
CA ASP A 128 2.78 -8.54 5.91
C ASP A 128 2.82 -8.68 4.36
N GLU A 129 3.87 -9.29 3.83
CA GLU A 129 3.99 -9.56 2.39
C GLU A 129 2.81 -10.39 1.84
N LYS A 130 2.21 -11.26 2.66
CA LYS A 130 1.04 -12.05 2.27
C LYS A 130 -0.18 -11.16 2.07
N TRP A 131 -0.41 -10.19 2.97
CA TRP A 131 -1.47 -9.21 2.78
C TRP A 131 -1.28 -8.41 1.50
N LEU A 132 -0.05 -7.96 1.23
CA LEU A 132 0.29 -7.21 0.00
C LEU A 132 0.02 -8.02 -1.26
N GLY A 133 0.47 -9.28 -1.28
CA GLY A 133 0.18 -10.22 -2.37
C GLY A 133 -1.33 -10.38 -2.56
N THR A 134 -2.06 -10.69 -1.49
CA THR A 134 -3.51 -10.83 -1.51
C THR A 134 -4.21 -9.55 -1.98
N ARG A 135 -3.72 -8.37 -1.54
CA ARG A 135 -4.29 -7.09 -1.96
C ARG A 135 -4.05 -6.79 -3.43
N GLN A 136 -2.88 -7.14 -3.96
CA GLN A 136 -2.60 -7.03 -5.40
C GLN A 136 -3.49 -7.96 -6.22
N GLU A 137 -3.61 -9.20 -5.83
CA GLU A 137 -4.49 -10.18 -6.47
C GLU A 137 -5.97 -9.72 -6.46
N THR A 138 -6.45 -9.15 -5.34
CA THR A 138 -7.81 -8.60 -5.28
C THR A 138 -8.00 -7.39 -6.20
N LYS A 139 -6.96 -6.59 -6.46
CA LYS A 139 -7.04 -5.50 -7.45
C LYS A 139 -7.18 -6.03 -8.87
N GLU A 140 -6.49 -7.12 -9.21
CA GLU A 140 -6.56 -7.77 -10.52
C GLU A 140 -7.93 -8.42 -10.75
N VAL A 141 -8.43 -9.20 -9.78
CA VAL A 141 -9.77 -9.78 -9.83
C VAL A 141 -10.85 -8.71 -9.92
N ARG A 142 -10.69 -7.61 -9.17
CA ARG A 142 -11.62 -6.48 -9.28
C ARG A 142 -11.64 -5.86 -10.67
N LYS A 143 -10.52 -5.81 -11.36
CA LYS A 143 -10.49 -5.31 -12.74
C LYS A 143 -11.33 -6.20 -13.65
N ALA A 144 -11.17 -7.52 -13.55
CA ALA A 144 -11.94 -8.48 -14.33
C ALA A 144 -13.46 -8.39 -14.01
N GLU A 145 -13.84 -8.37 -12.72
CA GLU A 145 -15.22 -8.15 -12.28
C GLU A 145 -15.80 -6.84 -12.81
N THR A 146 -15.02 -5.75 -12.75
CA THR A 146 -15.40 -4.44 -13.24
C THR A 146 -15.67 -4.46 -14.75
N ASP A 147 -14.82 -5.15 -15.52
CA ASP A 147 -15.00 -5.27 -16.98
C ASP A 147 -16.24 -6.12 -17.31
N GLN A 148 -16.51 -7.18 -16.53
CA GLN A 148 -17.75 -7.96 -16.68
C GLN A 148 -19.01 -7.16 -16.32
N ILE A 149 -18.95 -6.34 -15.27
CA ILE A 149 -20.07 -5.43 -14.93
C ILE A 149 -20.31 -4.40 -16.04
N LYS A 150 -19.26 -3.89 -16.70
CA LYS A 150 -19.41 -3.01 -17.85
C LYS A 150 -20.15 -3.70 -19.00
N LEU A 151 -19.76 -4.94 -19.33
CA LEU A 151 -20.47 -5.74 -20.32
C LEU A 151 -21.96 -5.94 -19.94
N PHE A 152 -22.25 -6.19 -18.68
CA PHE A 152 -23.63 -6.28 -18.21
C PHE A 152 -24.39 -4.94 -18.33
N VAL A 153 -23.74 -3.81 -18.05
CA VAL A 153 -24.33 -2.48 -18.25
C VAL A 153 -24.67 -2.25 -19.73
N GLU A 154 -23.78 -2.61 -20.66
CA GLU A 154 -24.03 -2.52 -22.11
C GLU A 154 -25.16 -3.45 -22.52
N TYR A 155 -25.17 -4.68 -22.03
CA TYR A 155 -26.25 -5.65 -22.25
C TYR A 155 -27.60 -5.12 -21.78
N ALA A 156 -27.67 -4.55 -20.57
CA ALA A 156 -28.88 -3.97 -20.03
C ALA A 156 -29.35 -2.74 -20.84
N ARG A 157 -28.40 -1.93 -21.32
CA ARG A 157 -28.66 -0.78 -22.18
C ARG A 157 -29.24 -1.20 -23.55
N ALA A 158 -28.68 -2.25 -24.16
CA ALA A 158 -29.18 -2.83 -25.37
C ALA A 158 -30.62 -3.37 -25.28
N GLN A 159 -31.01 -3.83 -24.08
CA GLN A 159 -32.39 -4.26 -23.76
C GLN A 159 -33.30 -3.10 -23.28
N GLY A 160 -32.88 -1.84 -23.44
CA GLY A 160 -33.71 -0.67 -23.18
C GLY A 160 -33.67 -0.15 -21.73
N SER A 161 -32.69 -0.51 -20.93
CA SER A 161 -32.53 0.06 -19.58
C SER A 161 -32.11 1.53 -19.63
N GLN A 162 -32.93 2.43 -19.08
CA GLN A 162 -32.60 3.87 -19.00
C GLN A 162 -31.62 4.19 -17.87
N HIS A 163 -31.38 3.25 -16.96
CA HIS A 163 -30.56 3.46 -15.77
C HIS A 163 -29.48 2.37 -15.63
N ALA A 164 -29.00 1.83 -16.74
CA ALA A 164 -28.02 0.73 -16.77
C ALA A 164 -26.77 1.03 -15.95
N ASP A 165 -26.27 2.26 -15.95
CA ASP A 165 -25.06 2.68 -15.22
C ASP A 165 -25.18 2.49 -13.70
N ARG A 166 -26.40 2.50 -13.15
CA ARG A 166 -26.63 2.25 -11.72
C ARG A 166 -26.27 0.85 -11.27
N TYR A 167 -26.27 -0.13 -12.19
CA TYR A 167 -25.92 -1.51 -11.84
C TYR A 167 -24.48 -1.66 -11.39
N TYR A 168 -23.56 -0.87 -11.93
CA TYR A 168 -22.17 -0.86 -11.48
C TYR A 168 -22.05 -0.52 -10.00
N VAL A 169 -22.66 0.58 -9.59
CA VAL A 169 -22.64 1.02 -8.18
C VAL A 169 -23.42 0.05 -7.27
N SER A 170 -24.53 -0.48 -7.77
CA SER A 170 -25.38 -1.38 -6.99
C SER A 170 -24.71 -2.71 -6.69
N LEU A 171 -24.07 -3.36 -7.68
CA LEU A 171 -23.35 -4.61 -7.51
C LEU A 171 -22.14 -4.43 -6.59
N THR A 172 -21.34 -3.37 -6.81
CA THR A 172 -20.22 -3.04 -5.93
C THR A 172 -20.66 -2.86 -4.46
N LYS A 173 -21.77 -2.16 -4.23
CA LYS A 173 -22.32 -1.98 -2.87
C LYS A 173 -22.82 -3.28 -2.26
N LEU A 174 -23.43 -4.18 -3.05
CA LEU A 174 -23.88 -5.49 -2.57
C LEU A 174 -22.71 -6.35 -2.11
N ILE A 175 -21.63 -6.44 -2.91
CA ILE A 175 -20.42 -7.17 -2.58
C ILE A 175 -19.78 -6.63 -1.30
N ASN A 176 -19.57 -5.31 -1.22
CA ASN A 176 -19.00 -4.68 -0.05
C ASN A 176 -19.85 -4.92 1.21
N ARG A 177 -21.17 -4.77 1.10
CA ARG A 177 -22.09 -5.00 2.22
C ARG A 177 -22.05 -6.43 2.72
N ARG A 178 -21.96 -7.41 1.82
CA ARG A 178 -21.89 -8.84 2.18
C ARG A 178 -20.70 -9.16 3.04
N LEU A 179 -19.59 -8.45 2.86
CA LEU A 179 -18.34 -8.62 3.59
C LEU A 179 -18.12 -7.60 4.72
N GLY A 180 -19.10 -6.76 5.00
CA GLY A 180 -18.98 -5.72 6.02
C GLY A 180 -17.94 -4.62 5.68
N ILE A 181 -17.64 -4.44 4.40
CA ILE A 181 -16.66 -3.45 3.95
C ILE A 181 -17.38 -2.11 3.71
N GLU A 182 -16.95 -1.06 4.41
CA GLU A 182 -17.41 0.31 4.17
C GLU A 182 -16.95 0.87 2.81
N ASN A 183 -17.60 1.94 2.35
CA ASN A 183 -17.19 2.63 1.12
C ASN A 183 -15.73 3.11 1.25
N GLY A 184 -14.87 2.69 0.30
CA GLY A 184 -13.43 2.98 0.34
C GLY A 184 -12.64 2.18 1.37
N GLY A 185 -13.28 1.24 2.09
CA GLY A 185 -12.67 0.47 3.17
C GLY A 185 -11.81 -0.74 2.74
N ARG A 186 -11.73 -1.05 1.45
CA ARG A 186 -11.00 -2.24 0.96
C ARG A 186 -9.51 -2.25 1.30
N ASP A 187 -8.87 -1.09 1.33
CA ASP A 187 -7.47 -0.96 1.73
C ASP A 187 -7.25 -1.06 3.25
N LYS A 188 -8.34 -1.03 4.02
CA LYS A 188 -8.35 -1.22 5.47
C LYS A 188 -8.75 -2.62 5.89
N ALA A 189 -9.24 -3.44 4.96
CA ALA A 189 -9.67 -4.80 5.22
C ALA A 189 -8.49 -5.70 5.60
N ASP A 190 -8.74 -6.65 6.50
CA ASP A 190 -7.75 -7.66 6.86
C ASP A 190 -7.54 -8.69 5.73
N GLN A 191 -6.50 -9.51 5.84
CA GLN A 191 -6.13 -10.50 4.82
C GLN A 191 -7.27 -11.49 4.56
N ARG A 192 -7.96 -11.95 5.60
CA ARG A 192 -9.05 -12.92 5.47
C ARG A 192 -10.23 -12.32 4.68
N THR A 193 -10.61 -11.09 5.02
CA THR A 193 -11.65 -10.34 4.31
C THR A 193 -11.28 -10.10 2.84
N LEU A 194 -10.00 -9.80 2.55
CA LEU A 194 -9.51 -9.67 1.17
C LEU A 194 -9.57 -10.99 0.39
N MET A 195 -9.26 -12.12 1.01
CA MET A 195 -9.39 -13.43 0.37
C MET A 195 -10.85 -13.76 0.04
N HIS A 196 -11.77 -13.48 0.97
CA HIS A 196 -13.21 -13.66 0.73
C HIS A 196 -13.71 -12.71 -0.37
N LEU A 197 -13.22 -11.46 -0.40
CA LEU A 197 -13.55 -10.49 -1.43
C LEU A 197 -13.13 -10.99 -2.82
N LYS A 198 -11.90 -11.49 -2.97
CA LYS A 198 -11.40 -12.09 -4.20
C LYS A 198 -12.30 -13.22 -4.67
N SER A 199 -12.62 -14.16 -3.78
CA SER A 199 -13.46 -15.31 -4.12
C SER A 199 -14.87 -14.87 -4.54
N LEU A 200 -15.47 -13.94 -3.82
CA LEU A 200 -16.82 -13.44 -4.11
C LEU A 200 -16.87 -12.69 -5.44
N GLU A 201 -15.91 -11.82 -5.74
CA GLU A 201 -15.83 -11.10 -7.01
C GLU A 201 -15.65 -12.04 -8.20
N THR A 202 -14.80 -13.08 -8.08
CA THR A 202 -14.63 -14.10 -9.13
C THR A 202 -15.93 -14.86 -9.42
N VAL A 203 -16.65 -15.24 -8.38
CA VAL A 203 -17.90 -16.00 -8.56
C VAL A 203 -19.02 -15.10 -9.13
N VAL A 204 -19.09 -13.86 -8.73
CA VAL A 204 -20.04 -12.87 -9.28
C VAL A 204 -19.77 -12.60 -10.76
N GLU A 205 -18.50 -12.46 -11.14
CA GLU A 205 -18.07 -12.32 -12.53
C GLU A 205 -18.56 -13.50 -13.41
N LEU A 206 -18.26 -14.72 -12.95
CA LEU A 206 -18.69 -15.93 -13.64
C LEU A 206 -20.20 -16.04 -13.75
N HIS A 207 -20.93 -15.74 -12.67
CA HIS A 207 -22.39 -15.83 -12.63
C HIS A 207 -23.06 -14.82 -13.57
N LEU A 208 -22.55 -13.57 -13.61
CA LEU A 208 -22.99 -12.55 -14.58
C LEU A 208 -22.74 -13.03 -16.03
N ALA A 209 -21.55 -13.54 -16.32
CA ALA A 209 -21.21 -14.03 -17.66
C ALA A 209 -22.16 -15.16 -18.09
N THR A 210 -22.38 -16.14 -17.21
CA THR A 210 -23.25 -17.30 -17.49
C THR A 210 -24.68 -16.83 -17.81
N LEU A 211 -25.28 -16.01 -16.95
CA LEU A 211 -26.67 -15.57 -17.15
C LEU A 211 -26.85 -14.68 -18.40
N MET A 212 -25.82 -13.92 -18.78
CA MET A 212 -25.85 -13.15 -20.03
C MET A 212 -25.77 -14.06 -21.27
N VAL A 213 -24.96 -15.15 -21.22
CA VAL A 213 -24.88 -16.15 -22.31
C VAL A 213 -26.20 -16.89 -22.47
N GLU A 214 -26.94 -17.16 -21.38
CA GLU A 214 -28.28 -17.74 -21.40
C GLU A 214 -29.34 -16.80 -22.02
N GLY A 215 -28.99 -15.54 -22.28
CA GLY A 215 -29.88 -14.57 -22.92
C GLY A 215 -31.04 -14.08 -22.06
N LEU A 216 -30.92 -14.18 -20.76
CA LEU A 216 -31.98 -13.76 -19.82
C LEU A 216 -32.22 -12.23 -19.85
N PRO A 217 -33.43 -11.76 -19.53
CA PRO A 217 -33.70 -10.34 -19.35
C PRO A 217 -32.78 -9.71 -18.29
N TYR A 218 -32.23 -8.54 -18.56
CA TYR A 218 -31.26 -7.89 -17.65
C TYR A 218 -31.76 -7.72 -16.22
N LYS A 219 -33.06 -7.55 -16.01
CA LYS A 219 -33.67 -7.46 -14.67
C LYS A 219 -33.59 -8.79 -13.92
N GLU A 220 -33.81 -9.89 -14.62
CA GLU A 220 -33.70 -11.23 -14.04
C GLU A 220 -32.26 -11.57 -13.72
N ILE A 221 -31.32 -11.23 -14.58
CA ILE A 221 -29.88 -11.39 -14.33
C ILE A 221 -29.49 -10.63 -13.06
N TYR A 222 -29.86 -9.36 -12.94
CA TYR A 222 -29.55 -8.57 -11.73
C TYR A 222 -30.14 -9.17 -10.47
N GLN A 223 -31.40 -9.61 -10.50
CA GLN A 223 -32.07 -10.23 -9.36
C GLN A 223 -31.45 -11.59 -8.99
N GLY A 224 -31.07 -12.38 -9.98
CA GLY A 224 -30.35 -13.64 -9.80
C GLY A 224 -29.03 -13.44 -9.08
N VAL A 225 -28.19 -12.53 -9.59
CA VAL A 225 -26.88 -12.19 -8.99
C VAL A 225 -27.06 -11.60 -7.56
N LYS A 226 -28.05 -10.74 -7.36
CA LYS A 226 -28.34 -10.18 -6.04
C LYS A 226 -28.70 -11.28 -5.03
N LYS A 227 -29.64 -12.17 -5.37
CA LYS A 227 -30.02 -13.32 -4.52
C LYS A 227 -28.83 -14.22 -4.23
N PHE A 228 -28.00 -14.45 -5.23
CA PHE A 228 -26.81 -15.26 -5.09
C PHE A 228 -25.83 -14.65 -4.08
N ILE A 229 -25.52 -13.35 -4.18
CA ILE A 229 -24.64 -12.64 -3.22
C ILE A 229 -25.21 -12.65 -1.80
N GLU A 230 -26.54 -12.52 -1.66
CA GLU A 230 -27.23 -12.51 -0.37
C GLU A 230 -27.28 -13.90 0.28
N ALA A 231 -27.23 -14.96 -0.51
CA ALA A 231 -27.27 -16.36 -0.04
C ALA A 231 -25.91 -16.93 0.39
N LEU A 232 -24.80 -16.35 -0.08
CA LEU A 232 -23.43 -16.73 0.30
C LEU A 232 -23.07 -16.28 1.70
#